data_3c8c58b8eb184c2686485ac8fa8dfd38
#
_entry.id   3c8c58b8eb184c2686485ac8fa8dfd38
#
_cell.length_a   1.000
_cell.length_b   1.000
_cell.length_c   1.000
_cell.angle_alpha   90.00
_cell.angle_beta   90.00
_cell.angle_gamma   90.00
#
_symmetry.space_group_name_H-M   'P 1'
#
loop_
_entity.id
_entity.type
_entity.pdbx_description
1 polymer ?
#
loop_
_entity_poly.entity_id
_entity_poly.type
_entity_poly.pdbx_seq_one_letter_code
_entity_poly.pdbx_strand_id
1 'polypeptide(L)'
;MKSLLLIYPPLAKNCEPPAGIAGLAGFLRANNVKCATLDANRQGMQYLLGLDFDKTDTWSARAKKNLAANVTGLQQSQLYTNFDRYKRAVADVNRVLAGVGEAHGLELSLANYQDQSSPVQSDDLLRAAREYKENLFYPFFKERIKPAIDKEQPDCIGISIAYLSQAVPAFGLIGFIRPNSQG
;
A
#
# COMPACT_ATOMS: atom_id res chain seq x y z
N MET A 1 -19.30 -23.55 3.02
CA MET A 1 -19.57 -22.12 3.33
C MET A 1 -18.62 -21.29 2.49
N LYS A 2 -19.14 -20.28 1.77
CA LYS A 2 -18.26 -19.40 0.99
C LYS A 2 -17.40 -18.57 1.92
N SER A 3 -16.12 -18.46 1.61
CA SER A 3 -15.11 -17.69 2.34
C SER A 3 -14.67 -16.48 1.52
N LEU A 4 -14.46 -15.34 2.19
CA LEU A 4 -14.09 -14.07 1.56
C LEU A 4 -12.80 -13.53 2.15
N LEU A 5 -11.91 -13.05 1.29
CA LEU A 5 -10.76 -12.23 1.69
C LEU A 5 -10.97 -10.80 1.18
N LEU A 6 -11.04 -9.84 2.10
CA LEU A 6 -11.11 -8.43 1.77
C LEU A 6 -9.72 -7.81 1.85
N ILE A 7 -9.27 -7.17 0.76
CA ILE A 7 -7.96 -6.53 0.67
C ILE A 7 -8.14 -5.02 0.55
N TYR A 8 -7.45 -4.27 1.41
CA TYR A 8 -7.30 -2.83 1.30
C TYR A 8 -5.95 -2.53 0.63
N PRO A 9 -5.94 -2.17 -0.67
CA PRO A 9 -4.71 -2.09 -1.44
C PRO A 9 -3.86 -0.86 -1.10
N PRO A 10 -2.55 -0.85 -1.42
CA PRO A 10 -1.74 0.36 -1.38
C PRO A 10 -2.16 1.33 -2.51
N LEU A 11 -1.88 2.58 -2.48
CA LEU A 11 -1.40 3.38 -1.38
C LEU A 11 -2.46 4.40 -0.99
N ALA A 12 -2.81 4.43 0.27
CA ALA A 12 -3.70 5.44 0.85
C ALA A 12 -3.05 6.03 2.11
N LYS A 13 -3.65 7.08 2.65
CA LYS A 13 -3.17 7.70 3.89
C LYS A 13 -3.15 6.69 5.04
N ASN A 14 -1.98 6.44 5.61
CA ASN A 14 -1.83 5.47 6.70
C ASN A 14 -2.41 5.93 8.05
N CYS A 15 -2.73 7.20 8.19
CA CYS A 15 -3.38 7.75 9.38
C CYS A 15 -4.90 7.53 9.38
N GLU A 16 -5.47 7.09 8.26
CA GLU A 16 -6.91 6.84 8.12
C GLU A 16 -7.17 5.33 8.14
N PRO A 17 -7.79 4.78 9.21
CA PRO A 17 -8.12 3.36 9.26
C PRO A 17 -9.14 3.01 8.17
N PRO A 18 -9.07 1.80 7.56
CA PRO A 18 -9.96 1.39 6.49
C PRO A 18 -11.37 1.05 7.02
N ALA A 19 -12.13 2.07 7.41
CA ALA A 19 -13.44 1.91 8.04
C ALA A 19 -14.44 1.12 7.17
N GLY A 20 -14.42 1.32 5.85
CA GLY A 20 -15.30 0.62 4.93
C GLY A 20 -15.09 -0.90 4.93
N ILE A 21 -13.84 -1.34 4.85
CA ILE A 21 -13.51 -2.78 4.87
C ILE A 21 -13.77 -3.39 6.25
N ALA A 22 -13.53 -2.63 7.34
CA ALA A 22 -13.80 -3.08 8.69
C ALA A 22 -15.30 -3.27 8.94
N GLY A 23 -16.11 -2.30 8.52
CA GLY A 23 -17.57 -2.38 8.62
C GLY A 23 -18.16 -3.54 7.80
N LEU A 24 -17.70 -3.70 6.54
CA LEU A 24 -18.13 -4.81 5.69
C LEU A 24 -17.74 -6.17 6.28
N ALA A 25 -16.53 -6.32 6.79
CA ALA A 25 -16.08 -7.55 7.42
C ALA A 25 -16.89 -7.86 8.69
N GLY A 26 -17.20 -6.85 9.50
CA GLY A 26 -18.07 -6.99 10.67
C GLY A 26 -19.48 -7.48 10.29
N PHE A 27 -20.09 -6.86 9.29
CA PHE A 27 -21.39 -7.26 8.78
C PHE A 27 -21.40 -8.71 8.25
N LEU A 28 -20.42 -9.07 7.43
CA LEU A 28 -20.31 -10.42 6.87
C LEU A 28 -20.16 -11.49 7.96
N ARG A 29 -19.31 -11.23 8.95
CA ARG A 29 -19.10 -12.15 10.10
C ARG A 29 -20.38 -12.30 10.94
N ALA A 30 -21.11 -11.22 11.17
CA ALA A 30 -22.39 -11.25 11.89
C ALA A 30 -23.47 -12.06 11.13
N ASN A 31 -23.34 -12.21 9.82
CA ASN A 31 -24.21 -13.02 8.97
C ASN A 31 -23.60 -14.40 8.64
N ASN A 32 -22.71 -14.91 9.48
CA ASN A 32 -22.07 -16.24 9.35
C ASN A 32 -21.29 -16.45 8.04
N VAL A 33 -20.80 -15.39 7.39
CA VAL A 33 -19.89 -15.49 6.25
C VAL A 33 -18.45 -15.46 6.77
N LYS A 34 -17.66 -16.50 6.45
CA LYS A 34 -16.24 -16.52 6.77
C LYS A 34 -15.54 -15.39 6.01
N CYS A 35 -15.02 -14.41 6.73
CA CYS A 35 -14.38 -13.23 6.14
C CYS A 35 -13.06 -12.91 6.84
N ALA A 36 -11.97 -12.97 6.08
CA ALA A 36 -10.65 -12.48 6.46
C ALA A 36 -10.43 -11.07 5.88
N THR A 37 -9.56 -10.28 6.52
CA THR A 37 -9.18 -8.94 6.04
C THR A 37 -7.67 -8.83 5.95
N LEU A 38 -7.19 -8.15 4.92
CA LEU A 38 -5.77 -7.86 4.70
C LEU A 38 -5.57 -6.36 4.46
N ASP A 39 -4.90 -5.70 5.39
CA ASP A 39 -4.46 -4.31 5.21
C ASP A 39 -3.13 -4.30 4.43
N ALA A 40 -3.24 -4.37 3.11
CA ALA A 40 -2.10 -4.29 2.20
C ALA A 40 -1.58 -2.85 2.06
N ASN A 41 -2.36 -1.83 2.46
CA ASN A 41 -1.91 -0.44 2.46
C ASN A 41 -0.79 -0.24 3.49
N ARG A 42 -1.04 -0.61 4.74
CA ARG A 42 -0.03 -0.52 5.80
C ARG A 42 1.22 -1.34 5.48
N GLN A 43 1.05 -2.58 5.01
CA GLN A 43 2.17 -3.44 4.64
C GLN A 43 2.93 -2.93 3.41
N GLY A 44 2.22 -2.40 2.41
CA GLY A 44 2.78 -1.78 1.22
C GLY A 44 3.60 -0.53 1.54
N MET A 45 3.14 0.31 2.48
CA MET A 45 3.94 1.43 2.98
C MET A 45 5.23 0.96 3.64
N GLN A 46 5.18 -0.07 4.48
CA GLN A 46 6.37 -0.65 5.08
C GLN A 46 7.35 -1.19 4.04
N TYR A 47 6.84 -1.83 2.99
CA TYR A 47 7.63 -2.29 1.86
C TYR A 47 8.34 -1.12 1.16
N LEU A 48 7.62 -0.04 0.81
CA LEU A 48 8.22 1.15 0.20
C LEU A 48 9.33 1.77 1.04
N LEU A 49 9.11 1.90 2.34
CA LEU A 49 10.11 2.44 3.26
C LEU A 49 11.35 1.54 3.41
N GLY A 50 11.25 0.27 3.04
CA GLY A 50 12.35 -0.69 3.00
C GLY A 50 13.18 -0.64 1.72
N LEU A 51 12.68 -0.02 0.65
CA LEU A 51 13.41 0.09 -0.61
C LEU A 51 14.61 1.03 -0.48
N ASP A 52 15.64 0.74 -1.26
CA ASP A 52 16.80 1.61 -1.37
C ASP A 52 16.62 2.62 -2.50
N PHE A 53 17.31 3.75 -2.35
CA PHE A 53 17.41 4.82 -3.34
C PHE A 53 18.76 5.54 -3.19
N ASP A 54 19.20 6.22 -4.24
CA ASP A 54 20.44 6.98 -4.20
C ASP A 54 20.33 8.18 -3.27
N LYS A 55 21.24 8.23 -2.29
CA LYS A 55 21.31 9.29 -1.28
C LYS A 55 22.26 10.36 -1.77
N THR A 56 21.78 11.20 -2.68
CA THR A 56 22.60 12.23 -3.33
C THR A 56 22.95 13.41 -2.42
N ASP A 57 22.20 13.59 -1.33
CA ASP A 57 22.38 14.72 -0.41
C ASP A 57 22.37 14.30 1.07
N THR A 58 22.93 15.17 1.91
CA THR A 58 23.06 14.97 3.36
C THR A 58 21.73 14.81 4.08
N TRP A 59 20.66 15.46 3.59
CA TRP A 59 19.34 15.40 4.19
C TRP A 59 18.68 14.06 3.94
N SER A 60 18.80 13.52 2.72
CA SER A 60 18.31 12.19 2.37
C SER A 60 19.03 11.08 3.14
N ALA A 61 20.37 11.21 3.29
CA ALA A 61 21.16 10.29 4.11
C ALA A 61 20.73 10.32 5.59
N ARG A 62 20.48 11.52 6.13
CA ARG A 62 19.97 11.70 7.50
C ARG A 62 18.55 11.14 7.67
N ALA A 63 17.67 11.42 6.74
CA ALA A 63 16.28 10.91 6.76
C ALA A 63 16.25 9.39 6.78
N LYS A 64 17.06 8.73 5.93
CA LYS A 64 17.18 7.26 5.90
C LYS A 64 17.75 6.73 7.22
N LYS A 65 18.79 7.38 7.80
CA LYS A 65 19.37 7.00 9.10
C LYS A 65 18.33 7.04 10.23
N ASN A 66 17.46 8.05 10.24
CA ASN A 66 16.46 8.25 11.29
C ASN A 66 15.13 7.57 11.02
N LEU A 67 14.97 6.89 9.88
CA LEU A 67 13.69 6.36 9.40
C LEU A 67 13.00 5.47 10.42
N ALA A 68 13.70 4.47 10.95
CA ALA A 68 13.11 3.52 11.90
C ALA A 68 12.61 4.22 13.18
N ALA A 69 13.40 5.15 13.72
CA ALA A 69 13.00 5.94 14.90
C ALA A 69 11.81 6.85 14.61
N ASN A 70 11.77 7.49 13.43
CA ASN A 70 10.68 8.36 13.02
C ASN A 70 9.39 7.56 12.80
N VAL A 71 9.44 6.42 12.12
CA VAL A 71 8.27 5.54 11.91
C VAL A 71 7.73 5.02 13.24
N THR A 72 8.59 4.56 14.14
CA THR A 72 8.19 4.14 15.48
C THR A 72 7.57 5.30 16.27
N GLY A 73 8.19 6.48 16.20
CA GLY A 73 7.68 7.67 16.87
C GLY A 73 6.29 8.09 16.37
N LEU A 74 6.04 8.03 15.07
CA LEU A 74 4.72 8.34 14.47
C LEU A 74 3.60 7.38 14.92
N GLN A 75 3.95 6.23 15.49
CA GLN A 75 3.00 5.28 16.07
C GLN A 75 2.75 5.49 17.58
N GLN A 76 3.43 6.49 18.19
CA GLN A 76 3.37 6.75 19.63
C GLN A 76 2.75 8.10 19.91
N SER A 77 1.81 8.17 20.87
CA SER A 77 1.11 9.40 21.25
C SER A 77 2.06 10.51 21.74
N GLN A 78 3.20 10.14 22.37
CA GLN A 78 4.18 11.09 22.86
C GLN A 78 4.79 11.99 21.78
N LEU A 79 4.89 11.52 20.51
CA LEU A 79 5.42 12.36 19.44
C LEU A 79 4.50 13.55 19.15
N TYR A 80 3.20 13.34 19.26
CA TYR A 80 2.19 14.37 18.94
C TYR A 80 2.12 15.50 19.97
N THR A 81 2.71 15.33 21.15
CA THR A 81 2.83 16.40 22.14
C THR A 81 3.96 17.40 21.82
N ASN A 82 4.84 17.07 20.86
CA ASN A 82 5.93 17.93 20.42
C ASN A 82 5.84 18.17 18.92
N PHE A 83 5.25 19.30 18.54
CA PHE A 83 4.96 19.64 17.15
C PHE A 83 6.21 19.67 16.25
N ASP A 84 7.35 20.18 16.74
CA ASP A 84 8.58 20.27 15.95
C ASP A 84 9.19 18.90 15.68
N ARG A 85 9.11 17.99 16.64
CA ARG A 85 9.55 16.60 16.45
C ARG A 85 8.64 15.86 15.48
N TYR A 86 7.32 16.01 15.63
CA TYR A 86 6.33 15.46 14.72
C TYR A 86 6.56 15.94 13.28
N LYS A 87 6.68 17.26 13.08
CA LYS A 87 6.93 17.86 11.77
C LYS A 87 8.20 17.32 11.11
N ARG A 88 9.29 17.19 11.90
CA ARG A 88 10.54 16.62 11.39
C ARG A 88 10.41 15.14 11.02
N ALA A 89 9.75 14.35 11.85
CA ALA A 89 9.53 12.93 11.56
C ALA A 89 8.73 12.74 10.26
N VAL A 90 7.64 13.48 10.07
CA VAL A 90 6.84 13.48 8.83
C VAL A 90 7.70 13.91 7.62
N ALA A 91 8.48 14.98 7.76
CA ALA A 91 9.33 15.47 6.68
C ALA A 91 10.42 14.46 6.28
N ASP A 92 11.08 13.81 7.25
CA ASP A 92 12.09 12.78 7.00
C ASP A 92 11.48 11.55 6.31
N VAL A 93 10.32 11.06 6.77
CA VAL A 93 9.63 9.93 6.13
C VAL A 93 9.20 10.26 4.70
N ASN A 94 8.62 11.44 4.47
CA ASN A 94 8.27 11.88 3.13
C ASN A 94 9.50 12.02 2.21
N ARG A 95 10.63 12.47 2.73
CA ARG A 95 11.88 12.55 1.96
C ARG A 95 12.38 11.17 1.53
N VAL A 96 12.28 10.16 2.38
CA VAL A 96 12.61 8.78 2.00
C VAL A 96 11.66 8.27 0.92
N LEU A 97 10.35 8.48 1.06
CA LEU A 97 9.36 8.07 0.06
C LEU A 97 9.59 8.81 -1.27
N ALA A 98 9.86 10.11 -1.24
CA ALA A 98 10.17 10.88 -2.46
C ALA A 98 11.42 10.33 -3.17
N GLY A 99 12.49 10.01 -2.43
CA GLY A 99 13.69 9.40 -3.02
C GLY A 99 13.43 8.02 -3.64
N VAL A 100 12.62 7.18 -2.97
CA VAL A 100 12.16 5.90 -3.56
C VAL A 100 11.32 6.16 -4.81
N GLY A 101 10.40 7.13 -4.76
CA GLY A 101 9.57 7.49 -5.90
C GLY A 101 10.41 7.94 -7.09
N GLU A 102 11.33 8.85 -6.89
CA GLU A 102 12.23 9.38 -7.92
C GLU A 102 13.03 8.25 -8.60
N ALA A 103 13.57 7.30 -7.83
CA ALA A 103 14.29 6.14 -8.36
C ALA A 103 13.44 5.24 -9.26
N HIS A 104 12.10 5.31 -9.15
CA HIS A 104 11.16 4.50 -9.91
C HIS A 104 10.26 5.32 -10.86
N GLY A 105 10.53 6.63 -11.04
CA GLY A 105 9.71 7.51 -11.88
C GLY A 105 8.31 7.80 -11.33
N LEU A 106 8.17 7.82 -10.00
CA LEU A 106 6.90 7.96 -9.28
C LEU A 106 6.96 9.15 -8.32
N GLU A 107 5.79 9.69 -7.98
CA GLU A 107 5.65 10.63 -6.86
C GLU A 107 5.04 9.90 -5.65
N LEU A 108 5.85 9.75 -4.60
CA LEU A 108 5.45 9.04 -3.38
C LEU A 108 5.49 9.96 -2.16
N SER A 109 4.47 9.83 -1.32
CA SER A 109 4.43 10.46 0.01
C SER A 109 3.61 9.61 0.98
N LEU A 110 3.55 10.00 2.25
CA LEU A 110 2.66 9.37 3.25
C LEU A 110 1.17 9.45 2.88
N ALA A 111 0.80 10.30 1.93
CA ALA A 111 -0.59 10.59 1.59
C ALA A 111 -0.91 10.36 0.11
N ASN A 112 0.08 10.16 -0.75
CA ASN A 112 -0.13 10.10 -2.19
C ASN A 112 0.79 9.09 -2.88
N TYR A 113 0.24 8.51 -3.94
CA TYR A 113 0.93 7.71 -4.96
C TYR A 113 0.48 8.22 -6.33
N GLN A 114 1.42 8.60 -7.14
CA GLN A 114 1.16 9.03 -8.51
C GLN A 114 2.24 8.49 -9.43
N ASP A 115 1.83 7.86 -10.50
CA ASP A 115 2.70 7.42 -11.58
C ASP A 115 2.29 8.05 -12.92
N GLN A 116 2.86 7.57 -14.02
CA GLN A 116 2.53 8.05 -15.36
C GLN A 116 1.13 7.60 -15.81
N SER A 117 0.56 6.59 -15.15
CA SER A 117 -0.78 6.07 -15.45
C SER A 117 -1.84 6.89 -14.74
N SER A 118 -2.88 7.28 -15.46
CA SER A 118 -3.99 8.04 -14.91
C SER A 118 -4.94 7.11 -14.11
N PRO A 119 -5.24 7.44 -12.85
CA PRO A 119 -6.15 6.63 -12.04
C PRO A 119 -7.63 6.73 -12.46
N VAL A 120 -7.95 7.60 -13.44
CA VAL A 120 -9.30 7.83 -13.94
C VAL A 120 -9.47 7.43 -15.41
N GLN A 121 -8.42 6.94 -16.07
CA GLN A 121 -8.50 6.45 -17.46
C GLN A 121 -8.54 4.92 -17.46
N SER A 122 -9.59 4.35 -18.04
CA SER A 122 -9.78 2.89 -18.08
C SER A 122 -8.66 2.15 -18.81
N ASP A 123 -8.12 2.74 -19.88
CA ASP A 123 -7.03 2.11 -20.65
C ASP A 123 -5.74 2.00 -19.81
N ASP A 124 -5.43 3.01 -19.00
CA ASP A 124 -4.29 3.00 -18.09
C ASP A 124 -4.47 1.97 -16.98
N LEU A 125 -5.68 1.89 -16.41
CA LEU A 125 -6.00 0.91 -15.38
C LEU A 125 -5.95 -0.53 -15.95
N LEU A 126 -6.49 -0.75 -17.15
CA LEU A 126 -6.40 -2.05 -17.82
C LEU A 126 -4.97 -2.41 -18.18
N ARG A 127 -4.15 -1.43 -18.60
CA ARG A 127 -2.71 -1.62 -18.83
C ARG A 127 -2.01 -2.02 -17.53
N ALA A 128 -2.24 -1.31 -16.43
CA ALA A 128 -1.69 -1.65 -15.12
C ALA A 128 -2.02 -3.08 -14.68
N ALA A 129 -3.23 -3.57 -15.00
CA ALA A 129 -3.63 -4.95 -14.73
C ALA A 129 -2.93 -5.97 -15.66
N ARG A 130 -2.68 -5.62 -16.93
CA ARG A 130 -1.98 -6.52 -17.88
C ARG A 130 -0.47 -6.59 -17.59
N GLU A 131 0.11 -5.44 -17.30
CA GLU A 131 1.55 -5.24 -17.07
C GLU A 131 1.89 -5.26 -15.56
N TYR A 132 1.13 -5.99 -14.77
CA TYR A 132 1.23 -6.02 -13.30
C TYR A 132 2.64 -6.35 -12.77
N LYS A 133 3.49 -6.98 -13.59
CA LYS A 133 4.88 -7.30 -13.23
C LYS A 133 5.78 -6.06 -13.20
N GLU A 134 5.41 -5.00 -13.89
CA GLU A 134 6.11 -3.72 -13.92
C GLU A 134 5.71 -2.81 -12.75
N ASN A 135 4.64 -3.17 -12.03
CA ASN A 135 4.18 -2.41 -10.88
C ASN A 135 5.21 -2.45 -9.75
N LEU A 136 5.50 -1.29 -9.13
CA LEU A 136 6.43 -1.17 -8.00
C LEU A 136 6.11 -2.15 -6.86
N PHE A 137 4.83 -2.47 -6.65
CA PHE A 137 4.38 -3.40 -5.63
C PHE A 137 4.43 -4.88 -6.05
N TYR A 138 4.89 -5.23 -7.26
CA TYR A 138 4.91 -6.62 -7.69
C TYR A 138 5.72 -7.56 -6.78
N PRO A 139 6.95 -7.20 -6.31
CA PRO A 139 7.67 -8.03 -5.33
C PRO A 139 6.88 -8.19 -4.02
N PHE A 140 6.27 -7.10 -3.53
CA PHE A 140 5.42 -7.12 -2.36
C PHE A 140 4.19 -8.04 -2.54
N PHE A 141 3.56 -8.03 -3.72
CA PHE A 141 2.45 -8.94 -4.01
C PHE A 141 2.88 -10.40 -3.90
N LYS A 142 4.05 -10.75 -4.42
CA LYS A 142 4.60 -12.11 -4.33
C LYS A 142 4.93 -12.52 -2.91
N GLU A 143 5.54 -11.63 -2.15
CA GLU A 143 6.10 -11.95 -0.83
C GLU A 143 5.06 -11.89 0.29
N ARG A 144 4.02 -11.07 0.14
CA ARG A 144 3.05 -10.81 1.21
C ARG A 144 1.63 -11.16 0.84
N ILE A 145 1.17 -10.75 -0.34
CA ILE A 145 -0.24 -10.95 -0.73
C ILE A 145 -0.48 -12.41 -1.12
N LYS A 146 0.38 -12.98 -1.95
CA LYS A 146 0.23 -14.38 -2.37
C LYS A 146 0.20 -15.35 -1.18
N PRO A 147 1.13 -15.32 -0.22
CA PRO A 147 1.06 -16.21 0.95
C PRO A 147 -0.21 -16.03 1.79
N ALA A 148 -0.75 -14.80 1.88
CA ALA A 148 -2.00 -14.54 2.58
C ALA A 148 -3.19 -15.18 1.86
N ILE A 149 -3.24 -15.09 0.53
CA ILE A 149 -4.27 -15.77 -0.29
C ILE A 149 -4.14 -17.29 -0.16
N ASP A 150 -2.92 -17.81 -0.27
CA ASP A 150 -2.65 -19.26 -0.18
C ASP A 150 -3.03 -19.81 1.20
N LYS A 151 -2.85 -19.04 2.28
CA LYS A 151 -3.24 -19.41 3.64
C LYS A 151 -4.75 -19.42 3.84
N GLU A 152 -5.42 -18.38 3.38
CA GLU A 152 -6.87 -18.21 3.62
C GLU A 152 -7.73 -19.03 2.66
N GLN A 153 -7.20 -19.40 1.48
CA GLN A 153 -7.89 -20.15 0.41
C GLN A 153 -9.33 -19.62 0.18
N PRO A 154 -9.49 -18.30 -0.10
CA PRO A 154 -10.81 -17.71 -0.22
C PRO A 154 -11.51 -18.12 -1.52
N ASP A 155 -12.83 -18.35 -1.46
CA ASP A 155 -13.67 -18.54 -2.65
C ASP A 155 -13.82 -17.26 -3.47
N CYS A 156 -13.70 -16.09 -2.79
CA CYS A 156 -13.81 -14.79 -3.41
C CYS A 156 -12.85 -13.79 -2.75
N ILE A 157 -12.29 -12.89 -3.56
CA ILE A 157 -11.44 -11.79 -3.09
C ILE A 157 -12.14 -10.48 -3.43
N GLY A 158 -12.36 -9.64 -2.40
CA GLY A 158 -12.85 -8.28 -2.54
C GLY A 158 -11.72 -7.27 -2.37
N ILE A 159 -11.60 -6.30 -3.28
CA ILE A 159 -10.61 -5.22 -3.20
C ILE A 159 -11.36 -3.91 -2.96
N SER A 160 -11.03 -3.22 -1.87
CA SER A 160 -11.67 -1.97 -1.47
C SER A 160 -10.81 -0.78 -1.86
N ILE A 161 -11.18 -0.10 -2.94
CA ILE A 161 -10.51 1.12 -3.42
C ILE A 161 -11.28 2.32 -2.88
N ALA A 162 -10.67 3.10 -1.98
CA ALA A 162 -11.28 4.26 -1.35
C ALA A 162 -10.71 5.59 -1.90
N TYR A 163 -9.51 5.57 -2.47
CA TYR A 163 -8.79 6.75 -2.95
C TYR A 163 -8.26 6.53 -4.36
N LEU A 164 -8.17 7.61 -5.14
CA LEU A 164 -7.59 7.56 -6.49
C LEU A 164 -6.14 7.06 -6.50
N SER A 165 -5.36 7.40 -5.48
CA SER A 165 -3.99 6.91 -5.30
C SER A 165 -3.86 5.38 -5.17
N GLN A 166 -4.96 4.70 -4.87
CA GLN A 166 -5.00 3.23 -4.80
C GLN A 166 -5.34 2.58 -6.16
N ALA A 167 -5.89 3.34 -7.11
CA ALA A 167 -6.48 2.75 -8.31
C ALA A 167 -5.45 1.97 -9.13
N VAL A 168 -4.33 2.60 -9.50
CA VAL A 168 -3.29 1.95 -10.32
C VAL A 168 -2.66 0.74 -9.60
N PRO A 169 -2.19 0.85 -8.34
CA PRO A 169 -1.72 -0.33 -7.60
C PRO A 169 -2.77 -1.42 -7.42
N ALA A 170 -4.04 -1.06 -7.22
CA ALA A 170 -5.13 -2.03 -7.09
C ALA A 170 -5.38 -2.81 -8.38
N PHE A 171 -5.33 -2.14 -9.53
CA PHE A 171 -5.45 -2.83 -10.83
C PHE A 171 -4.23 -3.70 -11.12
N GLY A 172 -3.02 -3.28 -10.73
CA GLY A 172 -1.85 -4.16 -10.73
C GLY A 172 -2.05 -5.39 -9.86
N LEU A 173 -2.62 -5.23 -8.67
CA LEU A 173 -2.97 -6.36 -7.79
C LEU A 173 -4.04 -7.27 -8.41
N ILE A 174 -5.07 -6.73 -9.07
CA ILE A 174 -6.09 -7.50 -9.79
C ILE A 174 -5.43 -8.35 -10.88
N GLY A 175 -4.53 -7.76 -11.66
CA GLY A 175 -3.77 -8.49 -12.68
C GLY A 175 -2.91 -9.61 -12.11
N PHE A 176 -2.30 -9.39 -10.94
CA PHE A 176 -1.51 -10.39 -10.23
C PHE A 176 -2.36 -11.56 -9.69
N ILE A 177 -3.56 -11.28 -9.16
CA ILE A 177 -4.45 -12.30 -8.56
C ILE A 177 -5.19 -13.10 -9.63
N ARG A 178 -5.51 -12.50 -10.78
CA ARG A 178 -6.20 -13.21 -11.86
C ARG A 178 -5.41 -14.45 -12.26
N PRO A 179 -6.03 -15.63 -12.29
CA PRO A 179 -5.37 -16.77 -12.88
C PRO A 179 -5.02 -16.41 -14.33
N ASN A 180 -3.78 -16.66 -14.73
CA ASN A 180 -3.37 -16.53 -16.12
C ASN A 180 -4.23 -17.48 -16.97
N SER A 181 -5.34 -16.98 -17.48
CA SER A 181 -6.04 -17.60 -18.59
C SER A 181 -5.25 -17.29 -19.87
N GLN A 182 -4.04 -17.84 -19.93
CA GLN A 182 -3.31 -18.03 -21.17
C GLN A 182 -3.32 -19.54 -21.44
N GLY A 183 -4.36 -19.96 -22.14
CA GLY A 183 -4.32 -21.12 -22.98
C GLY A 183 -3.89 -20.68 -24.36
#